data_9a6be5e334ec41f4963815b4e4f3695a
#
_entry.id   9a6be5e334ec41f4963815b4e4f3695a
#
_cell.length_a   1.000
_cell.length_b   1.000
_cell.length_c   1.000
_cell.angle_alpha   90.00
_cell.angle_beta   90.00
_cell.angle_gamma   90.00
#
_symmetry.space_group_name_H-M   'P 1'
#
loop_
_entity.id
_entity.type
_entity.pdbx_description
1 polymer ?
#
loop_
_entity_poly.entity_id
_entity_poly.type
_entity_poly.pdbx_seq_one_letter_code
_entity_poly.pdbx_strand_id
1 'polypeptide(L)'
;EGREKLAQVIACCRGRVAVAAFASNVARVETALLAARACGRTPCLVGRSMHRIYNAAKSVGLLQDAPEMIDEDDAGSLAPEHVLFLCTGSQGEPRAALSRIARNEHRNVVLDEGDTVIFSSRVIPGNEMAIHALYNAFLERGVNLITADEEHLIHVSGHPARDELKQMYQWARPRIAIPVHGERRHILEHVKLAQALQVPEAIGPQNGDLIRLAPGPAAVIDEVPAGRLFVDGAALIDPEDDALRDRRRLAAEGAVNVALAIGPKGAAAAGPNISVRGLGAEDDEEMELALEELERAAAVAFNKLNRSEREDDELVEAVIMRAVRKTAERLWRKRPLVDVNVLRI
;
A
#
# COMPACT_ATOMS: atom_id res chain seq x y z
N GLU A 1 14.36 -29.79 -1.22
CA GLU A 1 13.97 -29.41 -2.60
C GLU A 1 14.18 -27.91 -2.85
N GLY A 2 13.57 -27.00 -2.10
CA GLY A 2 13.76 -25.55 -2.28
C GLY A 2 15.20 -25.06 -2.01
N ARG A 3 15.94 -25.70 -1.09
CA ARG A 3 17.35 -25.37 -0.82
C ARG A 3 18.25 -25.74 -1.99
N GLU A 4 18.08 -26.91 -2.52
CA GLU A 4 18.86 -27.43 -3.66
C GLU A 4 18.63 -26.59 -4.90
N LYS A 5 17.38 -26.23 -5.16
CA LYS A 5 17.03 -25.37 -6.30
C LYS A 5 17.61 -23.96 -6.15
N LEU A 6 17.52 -23.36 -4.97
CA LEU A 6 18.11 -22.05 -4.73
C LEU A 6 19.65 -22.10 -4.93
N ALA A 7 20.32 -23.14 -4.43
CA ALA A 7 21.76 -23.31 -4.64
C ALA A 7 22.11 -23.48 -6.12
N GLN A 8 21.32 -24.26 -6.88
CA GLN A 8 21.51 -24.42 -8.33
C GLN A 8 21.40 -23.07 -9.07
N VAL A 9 20.40 -22.25 -8.72
CA VAL A 9 20.22 -20.93 -9.32
C VAL A 9 21.39 -20.02 -8.97
N ILE A 10 21.80 -19.97 -7.71
CA ILE A 10 22.95 -19.15 -7.26
C ILE A 10 24.24 -19.56 -7.94
N ALA A 11 24.47 -20.86 -8.16
CA ALA A 11 25.66 -21.38 -8.83
C ALA A 11 25.78 -20.92 -10.31
N CYS A 12 24.67 -20.60 -10.95
CA CYS A 12 24.67 -20.07 -12.32
C CYS A 12 24.97 -18.55 -12.38
N CYS A 13 24.92 -17.84 -11.27
CA CYS A 13 25.16 -16.39 -11.23
C CYS A 13 26.66 -16.07 -11.20
N ARG A 14 27.11 -15.16 -12.06
CA ARG A 14 28.53 -14.80 -12.18
C ARG A 14 28.94 -13.63 -11.28
N GLY A 15 28.08 -12.62 -11.15
CA GLY A 15 28.31 -11.43 -10.32
C GLY A 15 27.86 -11.62 -8.87
N ARG A 16 27.62 -10.49 -8.18
CA ARG A 16 27.00 -10.48 -6.85
C ARG A 16 25.60 -11.04 -6.94
N VAL A 17 25.15 -11.69 -5.88
CA VAL A 17 23.78 -12.19 -5.77
C VAL A 17 23.10 -11.52 -4.59
N ALA A 18 21.91 -10.95 -4.81
CA ALA A 18 21.03 -10.48 -3.75
C ALA A 18 19.77 -11.36 -3.68
N VAL A 19 19.53 -12.00 -2.55
CA VAL A 19 18.30 -12.79 -2.31
C VAL A 19 17.33 -11.94 -1.50
N ALA A 20 16.19 -11.64 -2.08
CA ALA A 20 15.10 -10.94 -1.42
C ALA A 20 14.17 -11.92 -0.71
N ALA A 21 14.01 -11.80 0.60
CA ALA A 21 13.17 -12.67 1.41
C ALA A 21 12.56 -11.94 2.60
N PHE A 22 11.48 -12.53 3.15
CA PHE A 22 10.94 -12.08 4.44
C PHE A 22 11.89 -12.46 5.57
N ALA A 23 12.34 -11.48 6.34
CA ALA A 23 13.21 -11.71 7.49
C ALA A 23 12.58 -12.64 8.54
N SER A 24 11.26 -12.61 8.71
CA SER A 24 10.52 -13.44 9.66
C SER A 24 10.49 -14.93 9.30
N ASN A 25 10.82 -15.29 8.08
CA ASN A 25 10.92 -16.69 7.67
C ASN A 25 12.33 -17.24 7.93
N VAL A 26 12.59 -17.62 9.18
CA VAL A 26 13.90 -18.13 9.64
C VAL A 26 14.40 -19.32 8.80
N ALA A 27 13.50 -20.24 8.43
CA ALA A 27 13.87 -21.39 7.58
C ALA A 27 14.33 -20.96 6.18
N ARG A 28 13.78 -19.87 5.64
CA ARG A 28 14.21 -19.26 4.37
C ARG A 28 15.57 -18.58 4.52
N VAL A 29 15.76 -17.84 5.62
CA VAL A 29 17.05 -17.24 5.97
C VAL A 29 18.12 -18.32 6.02
N GLU A 30 17.90 -19.42 6.78
CA GLU A 30 18.80 -20.56 6.84
C GLU A 30 19.08 -21.16 5.46
N THR A 31 18.03 -21.35 4.68
CA THR A 31 18.13 -21.90 3.31
C THR A 31 19.07 -21.05 2.45
N ALA A 32 18.92 -19.71 2.48
CA ALA A 32 19.76 -18.79 1.70
C ALA A 32 21.20 -18.78 2.19
N LEU A 33 21.43 -18.80 3.50
CA LEU A 33 22.78 -18.84 4.09
C LEU A 33 23.52 -20.12 3.74
N LEU A 34 22.85 -21.27 3.84
CA LEU A 34 23.44 -22.55 3.50
C LEU A 34 23.67 -22.73 1.98
N ALA A 35 22.77 -22.16 1.15
CA ALA A 35 22.96 -22.13 -0.30
C ALA A 35 24.17 -21.25 -0.69
N ALA A 36 24.35 -20.09 -0.03
CA ALA A 36 25.53 -19.25 -0.23
C ALA A 36 26.81 -20.03 0.04
N ARG A 37 26.91 -20.67 1.20
CA ARG A 37 28.06 -21.53 1.56
C ARG A 37 28.32 -22.63 0.55
N ALA A 38 27.29 -23.33 0.09
CA ALA A 38 27.41 -24.40 -0.89
C ALA A 38 27.93 -23.90 -2.25
N CYS A 39 27.70 -22.61 -2.57
CA CYS A 39 28.18 -21.97 -3.80
C CYS A 39 29.51 -21.19 -3.61
N GLY A 40 30.19 -21.33 -2.48
CA GLY A 40 31.46 -20.62 -2.20
C GLY A 40 31.29 -19.10 -2.02
N ARG A 41 30.08 -18.64 -1.65
CA ARG A 41 29.78 -17.22 -1.42
C ARG A 41 29.69 -16.91 0.07
N THR A 42 30.27 -15.78 0.47
CA THR A 42 30.15 -15.24 1.82
C THR A 42 28.83 -14.46 1.94
N PRO A 43 27.92 -14.85 2.83
CA PRO A 43 26.67 -14.13 2.99
C PRO A 43 26.86 -12.84 3.78
N CYS A 44 26.07 -11.84 3.43
CA CYS A 44 25.92 -10.56 4.12
C CYS A 44 24.44 -10.29 4.36
N LEU A 45 24.04 -10.02 5.59
CA LEU A 45 22.68 -9.63 5.92
C LEU A 45 22.47 -8.14 5.66
N VAL A 46 21.40 -7.75 4.95
CA VAL A 46 21.13 -6.36 4.59
C VAL A 46 19.74 -5.95 5.06
N GLY A 47 19.72 -5.00 5.98
CA GLY A 47 18.49 -4.47 6.55
C GLY A 47 18.28 -4.82 8.03
N ARG A 48 17.84 -3.83 8.82
CA ARG A 48 17.71 -3.92 10.29
C ARG A 48 16.85 -5.08 10.78
N SER A 49 15.74 -5.37 10.11
CA SER A 49 14.86 -6.48 10.49
C SER A 49 15.50 -7.84 10.22
N MET A 50 16.35 -7.95 9.20
CA MET A 50 17.09 -9.18 8.91
C MET A 50 18.05 -9.52 10.07
N HIS A 51 18.88 -8.55 10.49
CA HIS A 51 19.79 -8.71 11.64
C HIS A 51 19.03 -9.02 12.93
N ARG A 52 17.92 -8.31 13.21
CA ARG A 52 17.12 -8.54 14.42
C ARG A 52 16.57 -9.96 14.50
N ILE A 53 15.98 -10.46 13.40
CA ILE A 53 15.40 -11.81 13.36
C ILE A 53 16.51 -12.87 13.41
N TYR A 54 17.61 -12.67 12.69
CA TYR A 54 18.75 -13.56 12.73
C TYR A 54 19.29 -13.73 14.17
N ASN A 55 19.52 -12.63 14.88
CA ASN A 55 20.00 -12.66 16.25
C ASN A 55 19.00 -13.29 17.21
N ALA A 56 17.71 -13.01 17.07
CA ALA A 56 16.65 -13.65 17.84
C ALA A 56 16.61 -15.17 17.59
N ALA A 57 16.69 -15.59 16.33
CA ALA A 57 16.73 -17.01 15.98
C ALA A 57 17.96 -17.73 16.60
N LYS A 58 19.12 -17.11 16.54
CA LYS A 58 20.34 -17.66 17.19
C LYS A 58 20.19 -17.76 18.71
N SER A 59 19.58 -16.78 19.35
CA SER A 59 19.41 -16.80 20.82
C SER A 59 18.52 -17.93 21.34
N VAL A 60 17.67 -18.49 20.48
CA VAL A 60 16.80 -19.65 20.81
C VAL A 60 17.32 -20.98 20.23
N GLY A 61 18.57 -21.00 19.76
CA GLY A 61 19.20 -22.22 19.27
C GLY A 61 18.89 -22.61 17.81
N LEU A 62 18.31 -21.69 17.02
CA LEU A 62 18.16 -21.87 15.58
C LEU A 62 19.41 -21.34 14.85
N LEU A 63 19.54 -21.64 13.55
CA LEU A 63 20.64 -21.20 12.66
C LEU A 63 22.04 -21.60 13.17
N GLN A 64 22.18 -22.77 13.83
CA GLN A 64 23.45 -23.24 14.37
C GLN A 64 24.48 -23.50 13.25
N ASP A 65 24.03 -23.97 12.11
CA ASP A 65 24.85 -24.32 10.94
C ASP A 65 25.08 -23.13 9.99
N ALA A 66 24.63 -21.91 10.38
CA ALA A 66 24.82 -20.72 9.56
C ALA A 66 26.33 -20.46 9.36
N PRO A 67 26.77 -20.18 8.10
CA PRO A 67 28.18 -19.83 7.85
C PRO A 67 28.55 -18.48 8.49
N GLU A 68 29.84 -18.23 8.57
CA GLU A 68 30.35 -16.90 8.89
C GLU A 68 29.85 -15.90 7.86
N MET A 69 29.52 -14.71 8.34
CA MET A 69 28.96 -13.62 7.51
C MET A 69 29.93 -12.44 7.53
N ILE A 70 29.87 -11.67 6.47
CA ILE A 70 30.57 -10.39 6.38
C ILE A 70 29.59 -9.22 6.65
N ASP A 71 30.11 -8.15 7.23
CA ASP A 71 29.31 -6.95 7.42
C ASP A 71 29.09 -6.17 6.11
N GLU A 72 28.04 -5.36 6.06
CA GLU A 72 27.71 -4.55 4.89
C GLU A 72 28.86 -3.63 4.48
N ASP A 73 29.61 -3.10 5.45
CA ASP A 73 30.73 -2.17 5.24
C ASP A 73 31.92 -2.87 4.55
N ASP A 74 32.11 -4.14 4.79
CA ASP A 74 33.24 -4.92 4.28
C ASP A 74 32.90 -5.71 3.02
N ALA A 75 31.61 -5.89 2.69
CA ALA A 75 31.17 -6.72 1.58
C ALA A 75 31.72 -6.25 0.22
N GLY A 76 32.00 -4.96 0.08
CA GLY A 76 32.62 -4.38 -1.12
C GLY A 76 34.08 -4.78 -1.34
N SER A 77 34.75 -5.34 -0.33
CA SER A 77 36.15 -5.81 -0.43
C SER A 77 36.30 -7.18 -1.10
N LEU A 78 35.22 -7.95 -1.16
CA LEU A 78 35.21 -9.27 -1.80
C LEU A 78 34.91 -9.14 -3.30
N ALA A 79 35.46 -10.07 -4.08
CA ALA A 79 35.12 -10.19 -5.49
C ALA A 79 33.63 -10.49 -5.66
N PRO A 80 32.97 -9.95 -6.71
CA PRO A 80 31.52 -10.04 -6.91
C PRO A 80 30.97 -11.46 -6.84
N GLU A 81 31.69 -12.43 -7.38
CA GLU A 81 31.31 -13.85 -7.39
C GLU A 81 31.36 -14.52 -6.00
N HIS A 82 31.97 -13.87 -5.01
CA HIS A 82 32.09 -14.39 -3.65
C HIS A 82 31.14 -13.78 -2.63
N VAL A 83 30.22 -12.92 -3.05
CA VAL A 83 29.27 -12.25 -2.16
C VAL A 83 27.82 -12.70 -2.45
N LEU A 84 27.07 -12.91 -1.37
CA LEU A 84 25.61 -13.05 -1.42
C LEU A 84 24.99 -12.14 -0.37
N PHE A 85 24.17 -11.19 -0.82
CA PHE A 85 23.36 -10.33 0.05
C PHE A 85 22.01 -10.99 0.35
N LEU A 86 21.61 -11.08 1.61
CA LEU A 86 20.27 -11.48 2.00
C LEU A 86 19.50 -10.23 2.46
N CYS A 87 18.57 -9.76 1.63
CA CYS A 87 17.96 -8.45 1.74
C CYS A 87 16.50 -8.51 2.18
N THR A 88 16.09 -7.51 2.97
CA THR A 88 14.66 -7.17 3.16
C THR A 88 14.14 -6.36 1.98
N GLY A 89 12.82 -6.36 1.77
CA GLY A 89 12.19 -5.54 0.73
C GLY A 89 11.61 -6.34 -0.44
N SER A 90 11.30 -7.63 -0.20
CA SER A 90 10.76 -8.52 -1.24
C SER A 90 9.36 -8.14 -1.74
N GLN A 91 8.69 -7.20 -1.09
CA GLN A 91 7.36 -6.69 -1.47
C GLN A 91 7.39 -5.24 -1.97
N GLY A 92 8.56 -4.70 -2.28
CA GLY A 92 8.70 -3.33 -2.78
C GLY A 92 8.50 -2.24 -1.71
N GLU A 93 8.68 -2.59 -0.41
CA GLU A 93 8.54 -1.64 0.69
C GLU A 93 9.52 -0.47 0.52
N PRO A 94 9.06 0.79 0.48
CA PRO A 94 9.89 1.94 0.05
C PRO A 94 11.15 2.18 0.91
N ARG A 95 11.10 1.79 2.19
CA ARG A 95 12.20 1.98 3.16
C ARG A 95 13.06 0.74 3.37
N ALA A 96 12.77 -0.36 2.69
CA ALA A 96 13.53 -1.59 2.80
C ALA A 96 14.89 -1.50 2.10
N ALA A 97 15.79 -2.41 2.47
CA ALA A 97 17.14 -2.43 1.91
C ALA A 97 17.15 -2.57 0.40
N LEU A 98 16.39 -3.53 -0.14
CA LEU A 98 16.34 -3.80 -1.58
C LEU A 98 15.84 -2.60 -2.40
N SER A 99 14.83 -1.87 -1.90
CA SER A 99 14.32 -0.66 -2.57
C SER A 99 15.35 0.47 -2.60
N ARG A 100 16.17 0.58 -1.56
CA ARG A 100 17.28 1.55 -1.52
C ARG A 100 18.41 1.14 -2.46
N ILE A 101 18.72 -0.14 -2.55
CA ILE A 101 19.72 -0.68 -3.49
C ILE A 101 19.27 -0.43 -4.93
N ALA A 102 18.01 -0.70 -5.25
CA ALA A 102 17.46 -0.47 -6.59
C ALA A 102 17.58 1.00 -7.05
N ARG A 103 17.35 1.95 -6.13
CA ARG A 103 17.50 3.39 -6.39
C ARG A 103 18.93 3.92 -6.27
N ASN A 104 19.91 3.05 -6.01
CA ASN A 104 21.29 3.41 -5.74
C ASN A 104 21.47 4.37 -4.53
N GLU A 105 20.59 4.22 -3.53
CA GLU A 105 20.56 5.02 -2.29
C GLU A 105 21.08 4.24 -1.07
N HIS A 106 21.47 2.99 -1.26
CA HIS A 106 22.03 2.20 -0.15
C HIS A 106 23.49 2.56 0.06
N ARG A 107 23.85 2.81 1.33
CA ARG A 107 25.16 3.36 1.68
C ARG A 107 26.31 2.42 1.28
N ASN A 108 26.16 1.11 1.52
CA ASN A 108 27.25 0.15 1.49
C ASN A 108 27.07 -0.93 0.39
N VAL A 109 25.87 -1.11 -0.11
CA VAL A 109 25.57 -2.17 -1.07
C VAL A 109 25.14 -1.56 -2.41
N VAL A 110 25.91 -1.89 -3.44
CA VAL A 110 25.63 -1.50 -4.82
C VAL A 110 25.59 -2.77 -5.67
N LEU A 111 24.58 -2.87 -6.53
CA LEU A 111 24.48 -3.88 -7.56
C LEU A 111 24.64 -3.22 -8.92
N ASP A 112 25.48 -3.81 -9.75
CA ASP A 112 25.84 -3.29 -11.08
C ASP A 112 25.42 -4.26 -12.19
N GLU A 113 25.69 -3.89 -13.43
CA GLU A 113 25.45 -4.73 -14.60
C GLU A 113 26.07 -6.14 -14.42
N GLY A 114 25.27 -7.16 -14.68
CA GLY A 114 25.68 -8.57 -14.54
C GLY A 114 25.47 -9.16 -13.16
N ASP A 115 25.20 -8.36 -12.11
CA ASP A 115 24.76 -8.85 -10.81
C ASP A 115 23.33 -9.41 -10.91
N THR A 116 22.89 -10.18 -9.90
CA THR A 116 21.60 -10.86 -9.95
C THR A 116 20.80 -10.63 -8.67
N VAL A 117 19.51 -10.28 -8.81
CA VAL A 117 18.55 -10.27 -7.70
C VAL A 117 17.59 -11.45 -7.83
N ILE A 118 17.50 -12.26 -6.79
CA ILE A 118 16.60 -13.41 -6.68
C ILE A 118 15.47 -13.07 -5.73
N PHE A 119 14.24 -13.00 -6.25
CA PHE A 119 13.04 -12.79 -5.43
C PHE A 119 12.53 -14.14 -4.91
N SER A 120 12.99 -14.54 -3.72
CA SER A 120 12.57 -15.77 -3.06
C SER A 120 11.29 -15.57 -2.24
N SER A 121 10.29 -14.91 -2.85
CA SER A 121 8.96 -14.66 -2.30
C SER A 121 7.95 -14.52 -3.43
N ARG A 122 6.69 -14.84 -3.17
CA ARG A 122 5.60 -14.50 -4.09
C ARG A 122 5.18 -13.06 -3.91
N VAL A 123 4.68 -12.46 -4.97
CA VAL A 123 4.01 -11.16 -4.93
C VAL A 123 2.73 -11.29 -4.11
N ILE A 124 2.59 -10.47 -3.07
CA ILE A 124 1.35 -10.37 -2.30
C ILE A 124 0.39 -9.48 -3.08
N PRO A 125 -0.88 -9.90 -3.29
CA PRO A 125 -1.87 -9.07 -3.96
C PRO A 125 -1.97 -7.65 -3.37
N GLY A 126 -1.87 -6.64 -4.24
CA GLY A 126 -1.83 -5.23 -3.89
C GLY A 126 -0.43 -4.61 -3.86
N ASN A 127 0.64 -5.41 -3.93
CA ASN A 127 2.02 -4.93 -3.98
C ASN A 127 2.60 -4.96 -5.41
N GLU A 128 1.83 -5.35 -6.40
CA GLU A 128 2.29 -5.58 -7.78
C GLU A 128 2.99 -4.37 -8.35
N MET A 129 2.40 -3.18 -8.23
CA MET A 129 2.98 -1.94 -8.75
C MET A 129 4.33 -1.60 -8.11
N ALA A 130 4.43 -1.76 -6.78
CA ALA A 130 5.66 -1.47 -6.06
C ALA A 130 6.79 -2.46 -6.43
N ILE A 131 6.44 -3.74 -6.60
CA ILE A 131 7.38 -4.79 -6.99
C ILE A 131 7.81 -4.60 -8.46
N HIS A 132 6.89 -4.31 -9.36
CA HIS A 132 7.24 -4.06 -10.78
C HIS A 132 8.11 -2.80 -10.94
N ALA A 133 7.85 -1.76 -10.16
CA ALA A 133 8.74 -0.58 -10.14
C ALA A 133 10.16 -0.95 -9.67
N LEU A 134 10.26 -1.85 -8.68
CA LEU A 134 11.54 -2.37 -8.21
C LEU A 134 12.26 -3.21 -9.28
N TYR A 135 11.51 -4.07 -9.99
CA TYR A 135 12.05 -4.84 -11.11
C TYR A 135 12.61 -3.93 -12.20
N ASN A 136 11.84 -2.94 -12.62
CA ASN A 136 12.27 -2.00 -13.66
C ASN A 136 13.54 -1.26 -13.25
N ALA A 137 13.62 -0.78 -12.01
CA ALA A 137 14.79 -0.08 -11.51
C ALA A 137 16.07 -0.92 -11.52
N PHE A 138 15.98 -2.23 -11.30
CA PHE A 138 17.13 -3.14 -11.44
C PHE A 138 17.46 -3.42 -12.91
N LEU A 139 16.46 -3.69 -13.74
CA LEU A 139 16.65 -3.99 -15.16
C LEU A 139 17.27 -2.82 -15.91
N GLU A 140 16.88 -1.58 -15.63
CA GLU A 140 17.45 -0.34 -16.18
C GLU A 140 18.96 -0.20 -15.87
N ARG A 141 19.43 -0.86 -14.83
CA ARG A 141 20.84 -0.89 -14.43
C ARG A 141 21.58 -2.14 -14.91
N GLY A 142 20.97 -2.95 -15.75
CA GLY A 142 21.56 -4.20 -16.26
C GLY A 142 21.67 -5.33 -15.24
N VAL A 143 20.96 -5.22 -14.09
CA VAL A 143 20.91 -6.26 -13.07
C VAL A 143 19.92 -7.35 -13.49
N ASN A 144 20.35 -8.60 -13.43
CA ASN A 144 19.50 -9.73 -13.75
C ASN A 144 18.46 -9.99 -12.65
N LEU A 145 17.26 -10.39 -13.06
CA LEU A 145 16.18 -10.74 -12.13
C LEU A 145 15.82 -12.22 -12.26
N ILE A 146 15.64 -12.88 -11.11
CA ILE A 146 15.10 -14.23 -11.03
C ILE A 146 13.93 -14.19 -10.05
N THR A 147 12.74 -14.55 -10.54
CA THR A 147 11.51 -14.52 -9.73
C THR A 147 11.04 -15.91 -9.38
N ALA A 148 10.21 -16.05 -8.35
CA ALA A 148 9.62 -17.31 -7.94
C ALA A 148 8.48 -17.68 -8.88
N ASP A 149 8.79 -18.38 -9.94
CA ASP A 149 7.88 -18.98 -10.91
C ASP A 149 7.81 -20.53 -10.79
N GLU A 150 7.02 -21.15 -11.63
CA GLU A 150 6.82 -22.60 -11.60
C GLU A 150 8.08 -23.39 -12.00
N GLU A 151 8.98 -22.81 -12.80
CA GLU A 151 10.17 -23.50 -13.28
C GLU A 151 11.31 -23.49 -12.25
N HIS A 152 11.44 -22.42 -11.46
CA HIS A 152 12.57 -22.22 -10.57
C HIS A 152 12.41 -22.84 -9.17
N LEU A 153 11.18 -22.98 -8.66
CA LEU A 153 10.87 -23.52 -7.32
C LEU A 153 11.73 -22.91 -6.18
N ILE A 154 12.11 -21.64 -6.34
CA ILE A 154 12.93 -20.91 -5.36
C ILE A 154 12.11 -20.36 -4.19
N HIS A 155 10.79 -20.53 -4.24
CA HIS A 155 9.88 -20.19 -3.17
C HIS A 155 8.83 -21.27 -2.99
N VAL A 156 8.53 -21.60 -1.72
CA VAL A 156 7.42 -22.45 -1.33
C VAL A 156 6.43 -21.61 -0.54
N SER A 157 5.14 -21.70 -0.86
CA SER A 157 4.09 -20.97 -0.16
C SER A 157 4.06 -21.33 1.33
N GLY A 158 3.87 -20.32 2.18
CA GLY A 158 3.60 -20.53 3.61
C GLY A 158 2.15 -20.97 3.89
N HIS A 159 1.26 -20.88 2.89
CA HIS A 159 -0.10 -21.38 3.00
C HIS A 159 -0.14 -22.86 2.58
N PRO A 160 -0.83 -23.72 3.36
CA PRO A 160 -0.90 -25.14 3.05
C PRO A 160 -1.72 -25.40 1.78
N ALA A 161 -1.31 -26.40 1.02
CA ALA A 161 -2.08 -26.91 -0.10
C ALA A 161 -3.28 -27.75 0.40
N ARG A 162 -4.22 -28.05 -0.49
CA ARG A 162 -5.44 -28.78 -0.15
C ARG A 162 -5.14 -30.14 0.50
N ASP A 163 -4.12 -30.87 0.05
CA ASP A 163 -3.79 -32.18 0.61
C ASP A 163 -3.12 -32.09 1.98
N GLU A 164 -2.35 -31.04 2.23
CA GLU A 164 -1.80 -30.74 3.55
C GLU A 164 -2.91 -30.37 4.53
N LEU A 165 -3.91 -29.60 4.10
CA LEU A 165 -5.11 -29.31 4.89
C LEU A 165 -5.87 -30.60 5.23
N LYS A 166 -6.08 -31.51 4.27
CA LYS A 166 -6.70 -32.81 4.53
C LYS A 166 -5.95 -33.59 5.62
N GLN A 167 -4.62 -33.62 5.51
CA GLN A 167 -3.77 -34.31 6.48
C GLN A 167 -3.89 -33.69 7.88
N MET A 168 -3.91 -32.37 7.97
CA MET A 168 -4.13 -31.66 9.24
C MET A 168 -5.49 -32.00 9.86
N TYR A 169 -6.56 -32.03 9.06
CA TYR A 169 -7.88 -32.46 9.55
C TYR A 169 -7.89 -33.90 10.02
N GLN A 170 -7.20 -34.80 9.34
CA GLN A 170 -7.07 -36.23 9.76
C GLN A 170 -6.33 -36.37 11.09
N TRP A 171 -5.31 -35.54 11.33
CA TRP A 171 -4.57 -35.55 12.58
C TRP A 171 -5.34 -34.90 13.73
N ALA A 172 -5.90 -33.70 13.48
CA ALA A 172 -6.60 -32.93 14.50
C ALA A 172 -7.99 -33.47 14.85
N ARG A 173 -8.69 -34.07 13.87
CA ARG A 173 -10.08 -34.59 14.00
C ARG A 173 -11.00 -33.60 14.72
N PRO A 174 -11.11 -32.34 14.26
CA PRO A 174 -11.88 -31.33 14.97
C PRO A 174 -13.37 -31.67 14.93
N ARG A 175 -14.09 -31.29 15.98
CA ARG A 175 -15.56 -31.34 15.98
C ARG A 175 -16.15 -30.13 15.26
N ILE A 176 -15.47 -28.99 15.32
CA ILE A 176 -15.91 -27.74 14.71
C ILE A 176 -14.76 -27.19 13.85
N ALA A 177 -15.05 -26.80 12.62
CA ALA A 177 -14.14 -26.09 11.75
C ALA A 177 -14.66 -24.67 11.47
N ILE A 178 -13.81 -23.67 11.71
CA ILE A 178 -14.12 -22.27 11.46
C ILE A 178 -12.95 -21.66 10.67
N PRO A 179 -12.99 -21.69 9.33
CA PRO A 179 -11.96 -21.09 8.51
C PRO A 179 -11.94 -19.57 8.69
N VAL A 180 -10.75 -19.00 8.84
CA VAL A 180 -10.51 -17.56 8.96
C VAL A 180 -9.39 -17.14 8.03
N HIS A 181 -9.09 -15.84 7.96
CA HIS A 181 -7.98 -15.28 7.17
C HIS A 181 -8.10 -15.55 5.67
N GLY A 182 -9.22 -15.11 5.08
CA GLY A 182 -9.44 -15.23 3.64
C GLY A 182 -10.64 -14.39 3.18
N GLU A 183 -10.73 -14.20 1.89
CA GLU A 183 -11.93 -13.64 1.27
C GLU A 183 -13.10 -14.65 1.39
N ARG A 184 -14.34 -14.17 1.22
CA ARG A 184 -15.53 -15.02 1.33
C ARG A 184 -15.44 -16.30 0.49
N ARG A 185 -14.91 -16.21 -0.72
CA ARG A 185 -14.71 -17.37 -1.61
C ARG A 185 -13.78 -18.43 -0.98
N HIS A 186 -12.69 -18.00 -0.32
CA HIS A 186 -11.73 -18.90 0.31
C HIS A 186 -12.35 -19.58 1.54
N ILE A 187 -13.06 -18.80 2.37
CA ILE A 187 -13.77 -19.31 3.55
C ILE A 187 -14.80 -20.40 3.14
N LEU A 188 -15.62 -20.11 2.12
CA LEU A 188 -16.63 -21.05 1.66
C LEU A 188 -16.04 -22.35 1.08
N GLU A 189 -14.96 -22.25 0.30
CA GLU A 189 -14.26 -23.43 -0.21
C GLU A 189 -13.64 -24.27 0.91
N HIS A 190 -13.10 -23.62 1.95
CA HIS A 190 -12.56 -24.33 3.10
C HIS A 190 -13.68 -24.99 3.93
N VAL A 191 -14.86 -24.37 4.09
CA VAL A 191 -16.04 -25.02 4.71
C VAL A 191 -16.43 -26.27 3.94
N LYS A 192 -16.51 -26.21 2.58
CA LYS A 192 -16.80 -27.39 1.75
C LYS A 192 -15.77 -28.50 1.94
N LEU A 193 -14.48 -28.15 2.05
CA LEU A 193 -13.44 -29.12 2.32
C LEU A 193 -13.63 -29.78 3.68
N ALA A 194 -13.90 -29.01 4.73
CA ALA A 194 -14.17 -29.56 6.08
C ALA A 194 -15.37 -30.53 6.07
N GLN A 195 -16.46 -30.15 5.39
CA GLN A 195 -17.65 -30.99 5.24
C GLN A 195 -17.33 -32.29 4.48
N ALA A 196 -16.57 -32.20 3.38
CA ALA A 196 -16.13 -33.38 2.61
C ALA A 196 -15.24 -34.32 3.44
N LEU A 197 -14.53 -33.78 4.44
CA LEU A 197 -13.71 -34.54 5.38
C LEU A 197 -14.51 -35.00 6.63
N GLN A 198 -15.84 -34.86 6.59
CA GLN A 198 -16.75 -35.30 7.65
C GLN A 198 -16.53 -34.61 9.00
N VAL A 199 -16.07 -33.36 8.99
CA VAL A 199 -16.10 -32.55 10.21
C VAL A 199 -17.55 -32.30 10.63
N PRO A 200 -17.96 -32.64 11.86
CA PRO A 200 -19.37 -32.59 12.28
C PRO A 200 -20.02 -31.20 12.09
N GLU A 201 -19.28 -30.14 12.37
CA GLU A 201 -19.76 -28.77 12.25
C GLU A 201 -18.74 -27.91 11.50
N ALA A 202 -19.17 -27.17 10.48
CA ALA A 202 -18.31 -26.27 9.72
C ALA A 202 -19.05 -24.95 9.48
N ILE A 203 -18.51 -23.85 10.02
CA ILE A 203 -19.10 -22.51 9.96
C ILE A 203 -18.17 -21.61 9.13
N GLY A 204 -18.75 -20.90 8.14
CA GLY A 204 -18.03 -19.89 7.37
C GLY A 204 -18.33 -18.50 7.90
N PRO A 205 -17.52 -17.97 8.82
CA PRO A 205 -17.78 -16.70 9.47
C PRO A 205 -17.63 -15.50 8.55
N GLN A 206 -18.24 -14.40 8.95
CA GLN A 206 -17.96 -13.05 8.46
C GLN A 206 -17.27 -12.24 9.58
N ASN A 207 -16.64 -11.13 9.20
CA ASN A 207 -16.11 -10.22 10.22
C ASN A 207 -17.27 -9.64 11.03
N GLY A 208 -17.12 -9.67 12.36
CA GLY A 208 -18.15 -9.25 13.29
C GLY A 208 -18.99 -10.39 13.89
N ASP A 209 -19.06 -11.55 13.24
CA ASP A 209 -19.84 -12.68 13.77
C ASP A 209 -19.33 -13.11 15.15
N LEU A 210 -20.22 -13.13 16.13
CA LEU A 210 -20.01 -13.75 17.43
C LEU A 210 -20.45 -15.21 17.37
N ILE A 211 -19.48 -16.13 17.45
CA ILE A 211 -19.75 -17.55 17.30
C ILE A 211 -19.68 -18.25 18.65
N ARG A 212 -20.80 -18.86 19.08
CA ARG A 212 -20.80 -19.76 20.21
C ARG A 212 -20.23 -21.12 19.79
N LEU A 213 -19.18 -21.58 20.48
CA LEU A 213 -18.57 -22.89 20.27
C LEU A 213 -19.15 -23.96 21.21
N ALA A 214 -19.56 -23.57 22.43
CA ALA A 214 -20.16 -24.40 23.45
C ALA A 214 -20.88 -23.52 24.51
N PRO A 215 -21.88 -24.08 25.23
CA PRO A 215 -22.48 -25.42 25.11
C PRO A 215 -23.43 -25.52 23.93
N GLY A 216 -23.67 -26.73 23.45
CA GLY A 216 -24.57 -27.01 22.30
C GLY A 216 -23.85 -26.93 20.96
N PRO A 217 -24.61 -26.93 19.84
CA PRO A 217 -24.06 -26.83 18.50
C PRO A 217 -23.41 -25.46 18.28
N ALA A 218 -22.36 -25.43 17.47
CA ALA A 218 -21.72 -24.18 17.07
C ALA A 218 -22.65 -23.35 16.19
N ALA A 219 -22.81 -22.07 16.53
CA ALA A 219 -23.71 -21.17 15.80
C ALA A 219 -23.26 -19.71 15.91
N VAL A 220 -23.52 -18.92 14.88
CA VAL A 220 -23.48 -17.46 14.97
C VAL A 220 -24.65 -17.03 15.86
N ILE A 221 -24.38 -16.36 16.97
CA ILE A 221 -25.37 -15.98 17.98
C ILE A 221 -25.59 -14.47 18.08
N ASP A 222 -24.65 -13.67 17.58
CA ASP A 222 -24.73 -12.22 17.60
C ASP A 222 -23.69 -11.64 16.63
N GLU A 223 -23.71 -10.31 16.45
CA GLU A 223 -22.72 -9.55 15.68
C GLU A 223 -22.14 -8.42 16.53
N VAL A 224 -20.85 -8.17 16.35
CA VAL A 224 -20.19 -6.99 16.90
C VAL A 224 -19.81 -6.04 15.76
N PRO A 225 -19.73 -4.72 16.00
CA PRO A 225 -19.31 -3.77 14.99
C PRO A 225 -17.97 -4.20 14.36
N ALA A 226 -17.97 -4.38 13.07
CA ALA A 226 -16.79 -4.74 12.28
C ALA A 226 -16.70 -3.83 11.06
N GLY A 227 -15.49 -3.59 10.58
CA GLY A 227 -15.27 -2.73 9.42
C GLY A 227 -13.91 -2.07 9.48
N ARG A 228 -13.79 -0.96 8.80
CA ARG A 228 -12.58 -0.13 8.76
C ARG A 228 -12.87 1.23 9.34
N LEU A 229 -11.96 1.71 10.14
CA LEU A 229 -11.89 3.12 10.53
C LEU A 229 -10.61 3.70 9.96
N PHE A 230 -10.70 4.94 9.49
CA PHE A 230 -9.53 5.69 9.03
C PHE A 230 -8.94 6.49 10.18
N VAL A 231 -7.62 6.48 10.28
CA VAL A 231 -6.89 7.36 11.20
C VAL A 231 -6.72 8.70 10.51
N ASP A 232 -7.37 9.73 11.05
CA ASP A 232 -7.28 11.11 10.57
C ASP A 232 -6.70 11.99 11.67
N GLY A 233 -5.40 12.21 11.64
CA GLY A 233 -4.69 12.88 12.73
C GLY A 233 -4.84 12.12 14.04
N ALA A 234 -5.58 12.70 14.99
CA ALA A 234 -5.87 12.09 16.29
C ALA A 234 -7.25 11.40 16.36
N ALA A 235 -8.04 11.48 15.28
CA ALA A 235 -9.39 10.93 15.24
C ALA A 235 -9.45 9.61 14.47
N LEU A 236 -10.39 8.74 14.88
CA LEU A 236 -10.84 7.60 14.08
C LEU A 236 -12.16 7.99 13.42
N ILE A 237 -12.21 7.96 12.12
CA ILE A 237 -13.37 8.38 11.33
C ILE A 237 -13.88 7.24 10.44
N ASP A 238 -15.17 7.27 10.15
CA ASP A 238 -15.81 6.30 9.26
C ASP A 238 -15.31 6.47 7.82
N PRO A 239 -15.22 5.37 7.02
CA PRO A 239 -14.90 5.44 5.59
C PRO A 239 -15.82 6.37 4.77
N GLU A 240 -17.04 6.58 5.24
CA GLU A 240 -18.06 7.42 4.58
C GLU A 240 -18.11 8.86 5.15
N ASP A 241 -17.20 9.19 6.07
CA ASP A 241 -17.10 10.53 6.65
C ASP A 241 -16.92 11.61 5.56
N ASP A 242 -17.61 12.73 5.76
CA ASP A 242 -17.60 13.87 4.84
C ASP A 242 -16.18 14.38 4.58
N ALA A 243 -15.32 14.39 5.60
CA ALA A 243 -13.94 14.84 5.46
C ALA A 243 -13.15 14.02 4.44
N LEU A 244 -13.36 12.69 4.37
CA LEU A 244 -12.71 11.84 3.36
C LEU A 244 -13.29 12.06 1.98
N ARG A 245 -14.59 12.30 1.89
CA ARG A 245 -15.31 12.58 0.65
C ARG A 245 -14.86 13.92 0.06
N ASP A 246 -14.75 14.95 0.89
CA ASP A 246 -14.28 16.27 0.49
C ASP A 246 -12.82 16.26 0.05
N ARG A 247 -11.92 15.53 0.75
CA ARG A 247 -10.53 15.38 0.30
C ARG A 247 -10.42 14.73 -1.08
N ARG A 248 -11.22 13.70 -1.36
CA ARG A 248 -11.25 13.07 -2.68
C ARG A 248 -11.71 14.04 -3.75
N ARG A 249 -12.74 14.84 -3.44
CA ARG A 249 -13.24 15.88 -4.36
C ARG A 249 -12.21 16.99 -4.56
N LEU A 250 -11.61 17.49 -3.49
CA LEU A 250 -10.54 18.49 -3.56
C LEU A 250 -9.37 18.03 -4.42
N ALA A 251 -8.95 16.76 -4.27
CA ALA A 251 -7.85 16.20 -5.05
C ALA A 251 -8.20 16.08 -6.56
N ALA A 252 -9.44 15.76 -6.90
CA ALA A 252 -9.87 15.57 -8.29
C ALA A 252 -10.28 16.87 -8.97
N GLU A 253 -11.08 17.68 -8.28
CA GLU A 253 -11.81 18.81 -8.85
C GLU A 253 -11.22 20.18 -8.46
N GLY A 254 -10.45 20.24 -7.37
CA GLY A 254 -9.98 21.50 -6.81
C GLY A 254 -11.06 22.28 -6.04
N ALA A 255 -10.72 23.50 -5.63
CA ALA A 255 -11.63 24.41 -4.91
C ALA A 255 -11.53 25.84 -5.41
N VAL A 256 -12.63 26.57 -5.29
CA VAL A 256 -12.75 28.00 -5.53
C VAL A 256 -13.36 28.65 -4.30
N ASN A 257 -12.66 29.60 -3.71
CA ASN A 257 -13.19 30.41 -2.59
C ASN A 257 -13.54 31.81 -3.08
N VAL A 258 -14.70 32.28 -2.71
CA VAL A 258 -15.21 33.61 -3.04
C VAL A 258 -15.45 34.39 -1.76
N ALA A 259 -14.92 35.61 -1.66
CA ALA A 259 -15.20 36.52 -0.56
C ALA A 259 -15.88 37.78 -1.08
N LEU A 260 -17.02 38.16 -0.49
CA LEU A 260 -17.78 39.35 -0.85
C LEU A 260 -18.17 40.13 0.41
N ALA A 261 -17.82 41.42 0.45
CA ALA A 261 -18.27 42.31 1.49
C ALA A 261 -19.49 43.15 1.03
N ILE A 262 -20.57 43.14 1.83
CA ILE A 262 -21.82 43.87 1.55
C ILE A 262 -22.00 44.97 2.60
N GLY A 263 -22.13 46.20 2.13
CA GLY A 263 -22.36 47.39 2.97
C GLY A 263 -23.81 47.54 3.41
N PRO A 264 -24.11 48.51 4.31
CA PRO A 264 -25.42 48.71 4.94
C PRO A 264 -26.58 48.99 3.97
N LYS A 265 -26.27 49.41 2.75
CA LYS A 265 -27.26 49.68 1.69
C LYS A 265 -27.48 48.52 0.74
N GLY A 266 -26.92 47.34 1.04
CA GLY A 266 -27.01 46.14 0.21
C GLY A 266 -26.16 46.20 -1.09
N ALA A 267 -25.23 47.14 -1.18
CA ALA A 267 -24.28 47.21 -2.28
C ALA A 267 -22.97 46.46 -1.90
N ALA A 268 -22.29 45.91 -2.90
CA ALA A 268 -20.95 45.37 -2.68
C ALA A 268 -20.02 46.51 -2.24
N ALA A 269 -19.40 46.36 -1.07
CA ALA A 269 -18.44 47.33 -0.53
C ALA A 269 -17.01 46.95 -0.92
N ALA A 270 -16.74 45.65 -1.08
CA ALA A 270 -15.49 45.11 -1.61
C ALA A 270 -15.70 43.69 -2.20
N GLY A 271 -14.92 43.32 -3.16
CA GLY A 271 -14.99 42.05 -3.88
C GLY A 271 -16.02 42.04 -5.03
N PRO A 272 -16.41 40.88 -5.56
CA PRO A 272 -15.95 39.54 -5.12
C PRO A 272 -14.46 39.33 -5.36
N ASN A 273 -13.76 38.80 -4.37
CA ASN A 273 -12.37 38.37 -4.49
C ASN A 273 -12.35 36.83 -4.56
N ILE A 274 -11.57 36.29 -5.48
CA ILE A 274 -11.52 34.82 -5.73
C ILE A 274 -10.14 34.27 -5.56
N SER A 275 -10.08 33.13 -4.90
CA SER A 275 -8.88 32.31 -4.86
C SER A 275 -9.18 30.87 -5.24
N VAL A 276 -8.23 30.20 -5.91
CA VAL A 276 -8.37 28.81 -6.38
C VAL A 276 -7.30 27.92 -5.75
N ARG A 277 -7.63 26.62 -5.59
CA ARG A 277 -6.70 25.61 -5.15
C ARG A 277 -6.90 24.33 -5.97
N GLY A 278 -5.79 23.73 -6.44
CA GLY A 278 -5.83 22.47 -7.19
C GLY A 278 -6.44 22.58 -8.58
N LEU A 279 -6.54 23.80 -9.12
CA LEU A 279 -6.89 24.09 -10.51
C LEU A 279 -5.62 24.60 -11.22
N GLY A 280 -5.27 24.02 -12.37
CA GLY A 280 -4.10 24.38 -13.17
C GLY A 280 -4.49 25.29 -14.33
N ALA A 281 -3.51 26.04 -14.82
CA ALA A 281 -3.51 26.76 -16.09
C ALA A 281 -2.16 26.48 -16.80
N GLU A 282 -2.05 26.79 -18.08
CA GLU A 282 -0.80 26.57 -18.83
C GLU A 282 0.29 27.54 -18.35
N ASP A 283 -0.10 28.78 -17.99
CA ASP A 283 0.79 29.79 -17.44
C ASP A 283 0.05 30.73 -16.45
N ASP A 284 0.78 31.70 -15.91
CA ASP A 284 0.24 32.67 -14.95
C ASP A 284 -0.78 33.64 -15.58
N GLU A 285 -0.62 34.01 -16.85
CA GLU A 285 -1.52 34.90 -17.59
C GLU A 285 -2.90 34.24 -17.81
N GLU A 286 -2.92 32.95 -18.19
CA GLU A 286 -4.17 32.20 -18.29
C GLU A 286 -4.88 32.08 -16.94
N MET A 287 -4.12 31.89 -15.87
CA MET A 287 -4.69 31.83 -14.52
C MET A 287 -5.30 33.17 -14.10
N GLU A 288 -4.63 34.31 -14.38
CA GLU A 288 -5.16 35.64 -14.10
C GLU A 288 -6.46 35.88 -14.86
N LEU A 289 -6.52 35.59 -16.15
CA LEU A 289 -7.72 35.70 -16.97
C LEU A 289 -8.87 34.84 -16.44
N ALA A 290 -8.57 33.62 -15.99
CA ALA A 290 -9.57 32.74 -15.41
C ALA A 290 -10.13 33.27 -14.10
N LEU A 291 -9.29 33.86 -13.24
CA LEU A 291 -9.73 34.52 -12.00
C LEU A 291 -10.62 35.76 -12.27
N GLU A 292 -10.21 36.63 -13.19
CA GLU A 292 -11.02 37.78 -13.61
C GLU A 292 -12.40 37.35 -14.14
N GLU A 293 -12.46 36.26 -14.89
CA GLU A 293 -13.73 35.78 -15.42
C GLU A 293 -14.65 35.21 -14.34
N LEU A 294 -14.09 34.51 -13.35
CA LEU A 294 -14.83 34.07 -12.17
C LEU A 294 -15.35 35.24 -11.34
N GLU A 295 -14.50 36.26 -11.08
CA GLU A 295 -14.89 37.48 -10.36
C GLU A 295 -16.01 38.22 -11.08
N ARG A 296 -15.91 38.35 -12.38
CA ARG A 296 -16.96 38.95 -13.21
C ARG A 296 -18.27 38.15 -13.14
N ALA A 297 -18.20 36.81 -13.19
CA ALA A 297 -19.37 35.96 -13.07
C ALA A 297 -20.05 36.11 -11.71
N ALA A 298 -19.29 36.15 -10.63
CA ALA A 298 -19.77 36.36 -9.28
C ALA A 298 -20.42 37.76 -9.12
N ALA A 299 -19.74 38.80 -9.62
CA ALA A 299 -20.26 40.18 -9.58
C ALA A 299 -21.56 40.32 -10.38
N VAL A 300 -21.65 39.76 -11.57
CA VAL A 300 -22.86 39.77 -12.39
C VAL A 300 -23.99 39.02 -11.70
N ALA A 301 -23.72 37.91 -11.07
CA ALA A 301 -24.72 37.14 -10.33
C ALA A 301 -25.27 37.93 -9.13
N PHE A 302 -24.40 38.54 -8.34
CA PHE A 302 -24.77 39.38 -7.22
C PHE A 302 -25.59 40.61 -7.66
N ASN A 303 -25.16 41.27 -8.74
CA ASN A 303 -25.83 42.49 -9.22
C ASN A 303 -27.25 42.26 -9.79
N LYS A 304 -27.58 41.03 -10.16
CA LYS A 304 -28.93 40.63 -10.57
C LYS A 304 -29.93 40.53 -9.42
N LEU A 305 -29.46 40.39 -8.19
CA LEU A 305 -30.30 40.31 -7.01
C LEU A 305 -30.88 41.71 -6.68
N ASN A 306 -32.15 41.74 -6.35
CA ASN A 306 -32.79 42.94 -5.85
C ASN A 306 -32.37 43.22 -4.39
N ARG A 307 -32.75 44.38 -3.84
CA ARG A 307 -32.31 44.82 -2.52
C ARG A 307 -32.72 43.85 -1.41
N SER A 308 -33.94 43.32 -1.45
CA SER A 308 -34.47 42.39 -0.45
C SER A 308 -33.73 41.04 -0.52
N GLU A 309 -33.43 40.55 -1.73
CA GLU A 309 -32.70 39.33 -1.95
C GLU A 309 -31.25 39.42 -1.48
N ARG A 310 -30.64 40.59 -1.52
CA ARG A 310 -29.27 40.81 -1.01
C ARG A 310 -29.18 40.86 0.52
N GLU A 311 -30.32 40.91 1.22
CA GLU A 311 -30.38 40.84 2.69
C GLU A 311 -30.34 39.40 3.20
N ASP A 312 -30.56 38.43 2.31
CA ASP A 312 -30.50 37.00 2.60
C ASP A 312 -29.13 36.44 2.17
N ASP A 313 -28.27 36.12 3.14
CA ASP A 313 -26.91 35.61 2.90
C ASP A 313 -26.92 34.26 2.20
N GLU A 314 -27.81 33.32 2.58
CA GLU A 314 -27.91 31.99 1.98
C GLU A 314 -28.30 32.12 0.49
N LEU A 315 -29.19 33.01 0.15
CA LEU A 315 -29.57 33.26 -1.24
C LEU A 315 -28.41 33.86 -2.04
N VAL A 316 -27.70 34.85 -1.49
CA VAL A 316 -26.53 35.47 -2.11
C VAL A 316 -25.46 34.42 -2.37
N GLU A 317 -25.11 33.60 -1.37
CA GLU A 317 -24.12 32.53 -1.49
C GLU A 317 -24.53 31.52 -2.57
N ALA A 318 -25.79 31.06 -2.55
CA ALA A 318 -26.28 30.06 -3.52
C ALA A 318 -26.24 30.57 -4.96
N VAL A 319 -26.58 31.86 -5.18
CA VAL A 319 -26.58 32.44 -6.53
C VAL A 319 -25.16 32.63 -7.06
N ILE A 320 -24.25 33.15 -6.23
CA ILE A 320 -22.83 33.31 -6.57
C ILE A 320 -22.19 31.94 -6.82
N MET A 321 -22.38 31.00 -5.90
CA MET A 321 -21.85 29.63 -6.01
C MET A 321 -22.25 29.00 -7.35
N ARG A 322 -23.51 29.12 -7.74
CA ARG A 322 -24.01 28.57 -9.00
C ARG A 322 -23.32 29.19 -10.22
N ALA A 323 -23.15 30.51 -10.21
CA ALA A 323 -22.52 31.23 -11.31
C ALA A 323 -21.03 30.91 -11.43
N VAL A 324 -20.30 30.88 -10.32
CA VAL A 324 -18.87 30.55 -10.24
C VAL A 324 -18.65 29.12 -10.66
N ARG A 325 -19.45 28.16 -10.16
CA ARG A 325 -19.34 26.74 -10.54
C ARG A 325 -19.54 26.54 -12.05
N LYS A 326 -20.55 27.18 -12.63
CA LYS A 326 -20.81 27.10 -14.07
C LYS A 326 -19.63 27.66 -14.89
N THR A 327 -19.03 28.75 -14.44
CA THR A 327 -17.88 29.36 -15.10
C THR A 327 -16.64 28.48 -14.98
N ALA A 328 -16.37 27.95 -13.79
CA ALA A 328 -15.27 27.03 -13.56
C ALA A 328 -15.40 25.74 -14.38
N GLU A 329 -16.61 25.16 -14.49
CA GLU A 329 -16.87 23.98 -15.34
C GLU A 329 -16.55 24.26 -16.81
N ARG A 330 -16.79 25.47 -17.31
CA ARG A 330 -16.46 25.88 -18.66
C ARG A 330 -14.94 26.07 -18.86
N LEU A 331 -14.27 26.70 -17.88
CA LEU A 331 -12.82 26.99 -17.96
C LEU A 331 -11.97 25.72 -17.82
N TRP A 332 -12.24 24.90 -16.83
CA TRP A 332 -11.39 23.74 -16.50
C TRP A 332 -12.02 22.39 -16.79
N ARG A 333 -13.27 22.33 -17.26
CA ARG A 333 -14.06 21.08 -17.40
C ARG A 333 -14.09 20.24 -16.11
N LYS A 334 -14.01 20.93 -14.96
CA LYS A 334 -14.05 20.39 -13.61
C LYS A 334 -15.19 21.03 -12.82
N ARG A 335 -15.63 20.34 -11.76
CA ARG A 335 -16.67 20.82 -10.83
C ARG A 335 -16.08 21.08 -9.46
N PRO A 336 -15.26 22.14 -9.29
CA PRO A 336 -14.59 22.40 -8.03
C PRO A 336 -15.59 22.58 -6.89
N LEU A 337 -15.11 22.34 -5.66
CA LEU A 337 -15.81 22.80 -4.47
C LEU A 337 -15.80 24.33 -4.48
N VAL A 338 -16.98 24.91 -4.44
CA VAL A 338 -17.11 26.38 -4.39
C VAL A 338 -17.63 26.76 -3.02
N ASP A 339 -16.85 27.56 -2.33
CA ASP A 339 -17.20 28.16 -1.04
C ASP A 339 -17.35 29.66 -1.18
N VAL A 340 -18.45 30.20 -0.68
CA VAL A 340 -18.78 31.63 -0.79
C VAL A 340 -18.96 32.20 0.61
N ASN A 341 -18.16 33.20 0.94
CA ASN A 341 -18.18 33.86 2.22
C ASN A 341 -18.73 35.30 2.04
N VAL A 342 -19.90 35.56 2.60
CA VAL A 342 -20.53 36.90 2.66
C VAL A 342 -20.19 37.57 3.97
N LEU A 343 -19.61 38.77 3.91
CA LEU A 343 -19.27 39.58 5.06
C LEU A 343 -20.15 40.84 5.09
N ARG A 344 -20.83 41.13 6.19
CA ARG A 344 -21.61 42.34 6.42
C ARG A 344 -20.74 43.38 7.13
N ILE A 345 -20.61 44.59 6.55
CA ILE A 345 -19.79 45.67 7.10
C ILE A 345 -20.57 47.00 7.17
#